data_240691979fe8037965f8f83e28b90dbd
#
_entry.id   240691979fe8037965f8f83e28b90dbd
#
_cell.length_a   1.000
_cell.length_b   1.000
_cell.length_c   1.000
_cell.angle_alpha   90.00
_cell.angle_beta   90.00
_cell.angle_gamma   90.00
#
_symmetry.space_group_name_H-M   'P 1'
#
loop_
_entity.id
_entity.type
_entity.pdbx_description
1 polymer ?
#
loop_
_entity_poly.entity_id
_entity_poly.type
_entity_poly.pdbx_seq_one_letter_code
_entity_poly.pdbx_strand_id
1 'polypeptide(L)'
;MPVKDYYKVLGVEKTATQDEIKSAYRKLAKQYHPDLHPGDKDAAEKFKEINEAYSVVGDAEKRQKYDRGEMDMDGQGGFNPFGQGGGFSASGFDDIFDMFSDAFGFGGTSARRKTATSAGSDITYNVELTFMESVLGCKKPINFTRVEKCPTCGGTGAKDDAHLKTCDKCGGSGQVRYSRSTLFGQQITIGACDKCGGSGKIVTESCSACGGKGVVNKNKIINVSIPAGVENGAVLQLAGEGNATKGKGGRNGNLLLVISVKPSKVFTRENYDLHVTVPVSYMTAVCGGEVEIPSPDGVFIYKMPEGTANGSVVRFRGKGIRTARGITGDLYVTVSVEVSKNITRAQKQRLEDFEKDCALKNYPKKKEFMEEVSKLYK
;
A
#
# COMPACT_ATOMS: atom_id res chain seq x y z
N MET A 1 6.28 -12.99 48.67
CA MET A 1 6.55 -11.67 48.00
C MET A 1 5.29 -10.81 48.13
N PRO A 2 5.35 -9.48 48.32
CA PRO A 2 4.14 -8.69 48.45
C PRO A 2 3.36 -8.75 47.13
N VAL A 3 2.07 -9.07 47.24
CA VAL A 3 1.13 -9.08 46.10
C VAL A 3 1.14 -7.70 45.46
N LYS A 4 1.47 -7.61 44.17
CA LYS A 4 1.45 -6.31 43.44
C LYS A 4 0.02 -5.78 43.42
N ASP A 5 -0.17 -4.56 43.92
CA ASP A 5 -1.46 -3.90 43.91
C ASP A 5 -1.69 -3.23 42.55
N TYR A 6 -2.40 -3.90 41.65
CA TYR A 6 -2.65 -3.46 40.28
C TYR A 6 -3.45 -2.14 40.19
N TYR A 7 -4.27 -1.84 41.21
CA TYR A 7 -4.96 -0.53 41.28
C TYR A 7 -3.99 0.61 41.48
N LYS A 8 -2.97 0.41 42.36
CA LYS A 8 -1.91 1.40 42.55
C LYS A 8 -1.04 1.60 41.31
N VAL A 9 -0.77 0.52 40.56
CA VAL A 9 -0.01 0.62 39.29
C VAL A 9 -0.75 1.48 38.27
N LEU A 10 -2.08 1.39 38.20
CA LEU A 10 -2.90 2.22 37.32
C LEU A 10 -3.27 3.58 37.93
N GLY A 11 -2.93 3.83 39.19
CA GLY A 11 -3.24 5.08 39.90
C GLY A 11 -4.72 5.32 40.12
N VAL A 12 -5.48 4.24 40.35
CA VAL A 12 -6.92 4.29 40.61
C VAL A 12 -7.27 3.63 41.95
N GLU A 13 -8.41 3.97 42.52
CA GLU A 13 -8.91 3.33 43.75
C GLU A 13 -9.51 1.95 43.44
N LYS A 14 -9.53 1.07 44.48
CA LYS A 14 -10.15 -0.29 44.35
C LYS A 14 -11.63 -0.23 44.02
N THR A 15 -12.28 0.90 44.29
CA THR A 15 -13.72 1.17 44.01
C THR A 15 -13.95 1.73 42.62
N ALA A 16 -12.90 2.02 41.84
CA ALA A 16 -13.00 2.64 40.52
C ALA A 16 -13.86 1.79 39.55
N THR A 17 -14.64 2.47 38.73
CA THR A 17 -15.44 1.86 37.66
C THR A 17 -14.55 1.31 36.55
N GLN A 18 -15.09 0.42 35.71
CA GLN A 18 -14.35 -0.12 34.56
C GLN A 18 -13.94 0.96 33.55
N ASP A 19 -14.77 2.00 33.41
CA ASP A 19 -14.47 3.13 32.52
C ASP A 19 -13.32 4.01 33.06
N GLU A 20 -13.25 4.20 34.36
CA GLU A 20 -12.15 4.90 35.03
C GLU A 20 -10.84 4.13 34.90
N ILE A 21 -10.84 2.82 35.13
CA ILE A 21 -9.69 1.93 34.93
C ILE A 21 -9.19 2.01 33.49
N LYS A 22 -10.11 1.95 32.52
CA LYS A 22 -9.80 2.04 31.09
C LYS A 22 -9.22 3.41 30.69
N SER A 23 -9.76 4.47 31.29
CA SER A 23 -9.28 5.85 31.06
C SER A 23 -7.87 6.04 31.63
N ALA A 24 -7.61 5.58 32.85
CA ALA A 24 -6.31 5.60 33.50
C ALA A 24 -5.26 4.83 32.71
N TYR A 25 -5.60 3.61 32.27
CA TYR A 25 -4.75 2.80 31.39
C TYR A 25 -4.35 3.55 30.12
N ARG A 26 -5.33 4.11 29.40
CA ARG A 26 -5.04 4.84 28.15
C ARG A 26 -4.10 6.04 28.37
N LYS A 27 -4.28 6.76 29.48
CA LYS A 27 -3.43 7.89 29.84
C LYS A 27 -1.99 7.44 30.11
N LEU A 28 -1.80 6.40 30.92
CA LEU A 28 -0.48 5.87 31.28
C LEU A 28 0.20 5.18 30.10
N ALA A 29 -0.55 4.41 29.30
CA ALA A 29 -0.02 3.73 28.09
C ALA A 29 0.48 4.76 27.06
N LYS A 30 -0.21 5.90 26.90
CA LYS A 30 0.26 6.99 26.04
C LYS A 30 1.50 7.69 26.62
N GLN A 31 1.54 7.85 27.95
CA GLN A 31 2.65 8.53 28.63
C GLN A 31 3.95 7.73 28.58
N TYR A 32 3.89 6.40 28.67
CA TYR A 32 5.06 5.50 28.70
C TYR A 32 5.21 4.70 27.40
N HIS A 33 4.62 5.19 26.28
CA HIS A 33 4.71 4.49 25.00
C HIS A 33 6.16 4.41 24.51
N PRO A 34 6.62 3.24 23.99
CA PRO A 34 8.00 3.09 23.51
C PRO A 34 8.43 4.09 22.45
N ASP A 35 7.48 4.53 21.58
CA ASP A 35 7.75 5.51 20.52
C ASP A 35 8.04 6.92 21.08
N LEU A 36 7.54 7.25 22.28
CA LEU A 36 7.79 8.53 22.93
C LEU A 36 9.06 8.50 23.81
N HIS A 37 9.51 7.30 24.19
CA HIS A 37 10.68 7.07 25.03
C HIS A 37 11.61 6.00 24.43
N PRO A 38 12.17 6.20 23.23
CA PRO A 38 13.03 5.23 22.58
C PRO A 38 14.30 4.99 23.38
N GLY A 39 14.51 3.73 23.84
CA GLY A 39 15.70 3.32 24.59
C GLY A 39 15.66 3.54 26.11
N ASP A 40 14.59 4.08 26.66
CA ASP A 40 14.40 4.26 28.12
C ASP A 40 13.88 2.95 28.74
N LYS A 41 14.74 2.30 29.54
CA LYS A 41 14.43 1.04 30.22
C LYS A 41 13.37 1.20 31.30
N ASP A 42 13.40 2.33 32.04
CA ASP A 42 12.44 2.59 33.12
C ASP A 42 11.04 2.84 32.57
N ALA A 43 10.93 3.51 31.42
CA ALA A 43 9.66 3.69 30.72
C ALA A 43 9.11 2.35 30.17
N ALA A 44 9.99 1.49 29.64
CA ALA A 44 9.61 0.16 29.15
C ALA A 44 9.14 -0.79 30.29
N GLU A 45 9.78 -0.74 31.45
CA GLU A 45 9.37 -1.51 32.63
C GLU A 45 8.00 -1.03 33.15
N LYS A 46 7.81 0.28 33.28
CA LYS A 46 6.52 0.87 33.67
C LYS A 46 5.41 0.52 32.67
N PHE A 47 5.69 0.58 31.37
CA PHE A 47 4.74 0.21 30.35
C PHE A 47 4.31 -1.27 30.46
N LYS A 48 5.27 -2.15 30.77
CA LYS A 48 5.00 -3.57 31.03
C LYS A 48 4.11 -3.77 32.27
N GLU A 49 4.42 -3.08 33.36
CA GLU A 49 3.62 -3.16 34.60
C GLU A 49 2.20 -2.64 34.42
N ILE A 50 2.01 -1.56 33.66
CA ILE A 50 0.71 -0.95 33.32
C ILE A 50 -0.13 -1.93 32.49
N ASN A 51 0.47 -2.61 31.51
CA ASN A 51 -0.21 -3.60 30.68
C ASN A 51 -0.58 -4.85 31.50
N GLU A 52 0.32 -5.32 32.37
CA GLU A 52 0.06 -6.43 33.31
C GLU A 52 -1.14 -6.10 34.22
N ALA A 53 -1.14 -4.93 34.84
CA ALA A 53 -2.22 -4.48 35.71
C ALA A 53 -3.57 -4.40 34.97
N TYR A 54 -3.59 -3.80 33.78
CA TYR A 54 -4.80 -3.69 32.98
C TYR A 54 -5.32 -5.05 32.49
N SER A 55 -4.43 -6.01 32.22
CA SER A 55 -4.81 -7.36 31.81
C SER A 55 -5.61 -8.13 32.88
N VAL A 56 -5.44 -7.74 34.14
CA VAL A 56 -6.15 -8.34 35.29
C VAL A 56 -7.37 -7.54 35.69
N VAL A 57 -7.21 -6.22 35.95
CA VAL A 57 -8.33 -5.40 36.49
C VAL A 57 -9.18 -4.70 35.42
N GLY A 58 -8.74 -4.74 34.16
CA GLY A 58 -9.49 -4.20 33.01
C GLY A 58 -10.71 -5.03 32.61
N ASP A 59 -10.78 -6.27 33.02
CA ASP A 59 -11.88 -7.19 32.77
C ASP A 59 -12.67 -7.47 34.07
N ALA A 60 -14.01 -7.42 33.98
CA ALA A 60 -14.86 -7.55 35.16
C ALA A 60 -14.75 -8.90 35.86
N GLU A 61 -14.58 -10.01 35.11
CA GLU A 61 -14.50 -11.35 35.69
C GLU A 61 -13.15 -11.58 36.33
N LYS A 62 -12.06 -11.16 35.68
CA LYS A 62 -10.70 -11.27 36.20
C LYS A 62 -10.50 -10.38 37.43
N ARG A 63 -11.05 -9.16 37.39
CA ARG A 63 -11.06 -8.23 38.53
C ARG A 63 -11.72 -8.90 39.76
N GLN A 64 -12.91 -9.51 39.57
CA GLN A 64 -13.59 -10.20 40.66
C GLN A 64 -12.75 -11.36 41.25
N LYS A 65 -12.03 -12.12 40.43
CA LYS A 65 -11.13 -13.19 40.90
C LYS A 65 -9.92 -12.61 41.62
N TYR A 66 -9.36 -11.53 41.11
CA TYR A 66 -8.25 -10.81 41.74
C TYR A 66 -8.69 -10.23 43.12
N ASP A 67 -9.86 -9.58 43.18
CA ASP A 67 -10.41 -8.98 44.41
C ASP A 67 -10.76 -10.05 45.49
N ARG A 68 -11.10 -11.28 45.06
CA ARG A 68 -11.36 -12.42 45.96
C ARG A 68 -10.09 -13.17 46.38
N GLY A 69 -8.93 -12.83 45.82
CA GLY A 69 -7.70 -13.53 46.09
C GLY A 69 -7.61 -14.93 45.48
N GLU A 70 -8.48 -15.24 44.50
CA GLU A 70 -8.56 -16.55 43.82
C GLU A 70 -7.56 -16.70 42.67
N MET A 71 -6.74 -15.69 42.42
CA MET A 71 -5.65 -15.77 41.42
C MET A 71 -4.40 -16.28 42.09
N ASP A 72 -4.06 -17.58 41.89
CA ASP A 72 -2.78 -18.15 42.26
C ASP A 72 -1.65 -17.45 41.50
N MET A 73 -0.92 -16.61 42.23
CA MET A 73 0.24 -15.86 41.73
C MET A 73 1.55 -16.70 41.81
N ASP A 74 1.45 -17.98 42.06
CA ASP A 74 2.60 -18.91 42.09
C ASP A 74 2.84 -19.50 40.69
N GLY A 75 3.78 -18.95 40.07
CA GLY A 75 4.69 -19.19 38.97
C GLY A 75 4.76 -20.56 38.28
N GLN A 76 3.68 -21.21 37.86
CA GLN A 76 3.80 -22.39 37.00
C GLN A 76 2.76 -22.49 35.88
N GLY A 77 2.25 -21.39 35.44
CA GLY A 77 1.43 -21.18 34.24
C GLY A 77 1.69 -19.81 33.58
N GLY A 78 2.81 -19.19 33.91
CA GLY A 78 3.16 -17.86 33.48
C GLY A 78 3.35 -17.80 31.96
N PHE A 79 2.36 -17.26 31.27
CA PHE A 79 2.52 -16.74 29.92
C PHE A 79 3.51 -15.58 29.97
N ASN A 80 4.76 -15.85 29.62
CA ASN A 80 5.81 -14.86 29.49
C ASN A 80 5.92 -14.48 27.99
N PRO A 81 5.26 -13.41 27.53
CA PRO A 81 5.29 -13.01 26.11
C PRO A 81 6.66 -12.44 25.68
N PHE A 82 7.61 -12.33 26.62
CA PHE A 82 8.95 -11.78 26.41
C PHE A 82 10.09 -12.77 26.76
N GLY A 83 9.84 -14.07 26.80
CA GLY A 83 10.86 -15.12 27.00
C GLY A 83 11.71 -15.33 25.77
N GLN A 84 12.89 -14.74 25.79
CA GLN A 84 14.14 -15.12 25.11
C GLN A 84 14.06 -15.74 23.70
N GLY A 85 14.28 -14.93 22.65
CA GLY A 85 14.68 -15.41 21.32
C GLY A 85 13.85 -14.88 20.16
N GLY A 86 14.08 -13.65 19.71
CA GLY A 86 13.56 -13.17 18.44
C GLY A 86 13.42 -11.64 18.36
N GLY A 87 14.25 -11.00 17.56
CA GLY A 87 14.28 -9.55 17.35
C GLY A 87 12.95 -9.00 16.87
N PHE A 88 12.42 -8.05 17.58
CA PHE A 88 11.17 -7.36 17.28
C PHE A 88 11.44 -6.08 16.45
N SER A 89 10.95 -6.10 15.20
CA SER A 89 10.75 -4.87 14.41
C SER A 89 9.43 -4.19 14.83
N ALA A 90 9.46 -2.89 14.98
CA ALA A 90 8.45 -2.02 15.59
C ALA A 90 7.11 -1.85 14.82
N SER A 91 6.75 -2.73 13.88
CA SER A 91 5.53 -2.61 13.05
C SER A 91 4.45 -3.67 13.33
N GLY A 92 4.47 -4.39 14.45
CA GLY A 92 3.60 -5.54 14.73
C GLY A 92 2.68 -5.44 15.96
N PHE A 93 2.28 -4.23 16.38
CA PHE A 93 1.42 -4.10 17.59
C PHE A 93 -0.03 -4.53 17.36
N ASP A 94 -0.58 -4.36 16.17
CA ASP A 94 -1.93 -4.80 15.84
C ASP A 94 -2.04 -6.33 15.74
N ASP A 95 -1.03 -7.00 15.20
CA ASP A 95 -0.99 -8.47 15.10
C ASP A 95 -0.86 -9.17 16.47
N ILE A 96 -0.22 -8.53 17.46
CA ILE A 96 -0.10 -9.09 18.82
C ILE A 96 -1.41 -8.97 19.58
N PHE A 97 -2.18 -7.92 19.34
CA PHE A 97 -3.49 -7.74 19.95
C PHE A 97 -4.51 -8.75 19.41
N ASP A 98 -4.47 -9.05 18.12
CA ASP A 98 -5.28 -10.09 17.48
C ASP A 98 -4.91 -11.49 17.96
N MET A 99 -3.61 -11.79 18.10
CA MET A 99 -3.13 -13.06 18.61
C MET A 99 -3.44 -13.25 20.11
N PHE A 100 -3.45 -12.16 20.89
CA PHE A 100 -3.83 -12.15 22.30
C PHE A 100 -5.35 -12.31 22.48
N SER A 101 -6.16 -11.71 21.61
CA SER A 101 -7.61 -11.87 21.58
C SER A 101 -8.03 -13.31 21.29
N ASP A 102 -7.33 -14.01 20.39
CA ASP A 102 -7.59 -15.40 20.02
C ASP A 102 -7.10 -16.41 21.09
N ALA A 103 -6.01 -16.12 21.79
CA ALA A 103 -5.44 -17.01 22.81
C ALA A 103 -6.19 -16.93 24.14
N PHE A 104 -6.84 -15.81 24.46
CA PHE A 104 -7.52 -15.59 25.74
C PHE A 104 -9.05 -15.62 25.68
N GLY A 105 -9.66 -16.01 24.56
CA GLY A 105 -11.10 -16.32 24.52
C GLY A 105 -12.04 -15.15 24.84
N PHE A 106 -11.66 -13.89 24.53
CA PHE A 106 -12.45 -12.69 24.79
C PHE A 106 -13.51 -12.42 23.71
N GLY A 107 -14.26 -13.42 23.37
CA GLY A 107 -15.39 -13.35 22.45
C GLY A 107 -16.36 -14.46 22.75
N GLY A 108 -17.11 -14.30 23.84
CA GLY A 108 -18.28 -15.13 24.14
C GLY A 108 -19.42 -14.87 23.15
N THR A 109 -19.22 -15.22 21.92
CA THR A 109 -20.25 -15.62 20.98
C THR A 109 -19.65 -16.78 20.21
N SER A 110 -20.33 -17.93 20.26
CA SER A 110 -20.10 -19.11 19.46
C SER A 110 -20.05 -18.72 17.98
N ALA A 111 -18.96 -18.08 17.59
CA ALA A 111 -18.59 -17.98 16.20
C ALA A 111 -18.32 -19.41 15.75
N ARG A 112 -19.34 -20.05 15.15
CA ARG A 112 -19.12 -21.14 14.21
C ARG A 112 -17.83 -20.80 13.49
N ARG A 113 -16.75 -21.54 13.74
CA ARG A 113 -15.55 -21.50 12.90
C ARG A 113 -16.06 -21.62 11.47
N LYS A 114 -16.19 -20.49 10.79
CA LYS A 114 -16.36 -20.48 9.35
C LYS A 114 -15.16 -21.23 8.85
N THR A 115 -15.38 -22.47 8.39
CA THR A 115 -14.40 -23.15 7.56
C THR A 115 -13.84 -22.12 6.62
N ALA A 116 -12.55 -21.85 6.74
CA ALA A 116 -11.86 -20.87 5.92
C ALA A 116 -12.20 -21.25 4.47
N THR A 117 -13.11 -20.50 3.88
CA THR A 117 -13.52 -20.72 2.50
C THR A 117 -12.27 -20.41 1.71
N SER A 118 -11.59 -21.44 1.19
CA SER A 118 -10.36 -21.25 0.45
C SER A 118 -10.61 -20.24 -0.66
N ALA A 119 -9.96 -19.10 -0.59
CA ALA A 119 -9.96 -18.12 -1.66
C ALA A 119 -8.99 -18.58 -2.76
N GLY A 120 -9.34 -18.30 -4.02
CA GLY A 120 -8.43 -18.48 -5.14
C GLY A 120 -7.21 -17.56 -4.98
N SER A 121 -6.11 -17.92 -5.62
CA SER A 121 -4.92 -17.06 -5.64
C SER A 121 -5.16 -15.81 -6.49
N ASP A 122 -4.59 -14.69 -6.04
CA ASP A 122 -4.56 -13.46 -6.81
C ASP A 122 -3.67 -13.61 -8.05
N ILE A 123 -3.96 -12.82 -9.07
CA ILE A 123 -3.16 -12.72 -10.30
C ILE A 123 -2.59 -11.30 -10.36
N THR A 124 -1.30 -11.18 -10.55
CA THR A 124 -0.65 -9.90 -10.81
C THR A 124 -0.42 -9.73 -12.30
N TYR A 125 -0.80 -8.58 -12.85
CA TYR A 125 -0.63 -8.24 -14.25
C TYR A 125 -0.07 -6.83 -14.38
N ASN A 126 1.05 -6.68 -15.14
CA ASN A 126 1.66 -5.38 -15.39
C ASN A 126 0.99 -4.68 -16.56
N VAL A 127 0.53 -3.45 -16.35
CA VAL A 127 -0.11 -2.61 -17.37
C VAL A 127 0.82 -1.46 -17.70
N GLU A 128 1.33 -1.44 -18.91
CA GLU A 128 2.11 -0.30 -19.40
C GLU A 128 1.20 0.80 -19.92
N LEU A 129 1.43 2.02 -19.44
CA LEU A 129 0.76 3.24 -19.88
C LEU A 129 1.76 4.21 -20.46
N THR A 130 1.34 4.97 -21.45
CA THR A 130 2.02 6.20 -21.84
C THR A 130 1.82 7.25 -20.76
N PHE A 131 2.69 8.25 -20.70
CA PHE A 131 2.56 9.36 -19.76
C PHE A 131 1.16 10.04 -19.85
N MET A 132 0.69 10.32 -21.07
CA MET A 132 -0.61 10.97 -21.27
C MET A 132 -1.79 10.09 -20.87
N GLU A 133 -1.71 8.78 -21.08
CA GLU A 133 -2.73 7.84 -20.57
C GLU A 133 -2.80 7.85 -19.04
N SER A 134 -1.67 8.01 -18.35
CA SER A 134 -1.66 8.09 -16.88
C SER A 134 -2.22 9.41 -16.36
N VAL A 135 -2.03 10.51 -17.12
CA VAL A 135 -2.51 11.85 -16.76
C VAL A 135 -4.00 12.00 -17.00
N LEU A 136 -4.48 11.59 -18.18
CA LEU A 136 -5.87 11.77 -18.61
C LEU A 136 -6.78 10.61 -18.18
N GLY A 137 -6.18 9.48 -17.81
CA GLY A 137 -6.91 8.23 -17.66
C GLY A 137 -7.24 7.60 -19.01
N CYS A 138 -7.51 6.30 -19.00
CA CYS A 138 -7.85 5.57 -20.22
C CYS A 138 -8.70 4.33 -19.93
N LYS A 139 -9.29 3.77 -21.00
CA LYS A 139 -9.88 2.43 -20.96
C LYS A 139 -8.99 1.50 -21.77
N LYS A 140 -8.54 0.42 -21.13
CA LYS A 140 -7.60 -0.51 -21.77
C LYS A 140 -8.11 -1.93 -21.69
N PRO A 141 -8.14 -2.68 -22.82
CA PRO A 141 -8.43 -4.10 -22.81
C PRO A 141 -7.21 -4.85 -22.26
N ILE A 142 -7.43 -5.70 -21.27
CA ILE A 142 -6.42 -6.54 -20.66
C ILE A 142 -6.74 -7.99 -20.95
N ASN A 143 -5.80 -8.68 -21.60
CA ASN A 143 -5.91 -10.09 -21.90
C ASN A 143 -4.99 -10.88 -20.96
N PHE A 144 -5.57 -11.75 -20.16
CA PHE A 144 -4.83 -12.58 -19.22
C PHE A 144 -5.44 -13.97 -19.10
N THR A 145 -4.61 -14.91 -18.66
CA THR A 145 -5.04 -16.29 -18.42
C THR A 145 -5.32 -16.44 -16.93
N ARG A 146 -6.48 -17.02 -16.62
CA ARG A 146 -6.83 -17.39 -15.25
C ARG A 146 -7.34 -18.81 -15.16
N VAL A 147 -7.26 -19.37 -13.98
CA VAL A 147 -7.88 -20.63 -13.62
C VAL A 147 -9.36 -20.38 -13.33
N GLU A 148 -10.25 -21.01 -14.08
CA GLU A 148 -11.71 -20.99 -13.86
C GLU A 148 -12.20 -22.37 -13.40
N LYS A 149 -13.34 -22.40 -12.73
CA LYS A 149 -14.01 -23.68 -12.42
C LYS A 149 -14.39 -24.37 -13.73
N CYS A 150 -14.13 -25.66 -13.80
CA CYS A 150 -14.50 -26.43 -14.97
C CYS A 150 -16.03 -26.37 -15.19
N PRO A 151 -16.50 -25.90 -16.35
CA PRO A 151 -17.93 -25.74 -16.59
C PRO A 151 -18.68 -27.07 -16.60
N THR A 152 -17.99 -28.16 -16.96
CA THR A 152 -18.60 -29.48 -17.05
C THR A 152 -18.90 -30.10 -15.69
N CYS A 153 -17.97 -30.02 -14.74
CA CYS A 153 -18.12 -30.61 -13.41
C CYS A 153 -18.38 -29.57 -12.29
N GLY A 154 -18.48 -28.28 -12.61
CA GLY A 154 -18.72 -27.23 -11.60
C GLY A 154 -17.64 -27.13 -10.49
N GLY A 155 -16.43 -27.60 -10.75
CA GLY A 155 -15.32 -27.56 -9.80
C GLY A 155 -15.12 -28.84 -8.99
N THR A 156 -15.93 -29.88 -9.17
CA THR A 156 -15.84 -31.14 -8.42
C THR A 156 -14.68 -32.02 -8.86
N GLY A 157 -14.32 -31.98 -10.13
CA GLY A 157 -13.36 -32.90 -10.75
C GLY A 157 -13.94 -34.27 -11.11
N ALA A 158 -15.16 -34.57 -10.70
CA ALA A 158 -15.85 -35.81 -11.01
C ALA A 158 -16.62 -35.70 -12.34
N LYS A 159 -16.84 -36.82 -13.01
CA LYS A 159 -17.63 -36.88 -14.23
C LYS A 159 -19.06 -36.37 -14.01
N ASP A 160 -19.67 -36.77 -12.90
CA ASP A 160 -20.98 -36.35 -12.41
C ASP A 160 -21.05 -36.47 -10.88
N ASP A 161 -22.15 -36.04 -10.26
CA ASP A 161 -22.34 -36.09 -8.81
C ASP A 161 -22.45 -37.57 -8.29
N ALA A 162 -22.81 -38.57 -9.11
CA ALA A 162 -22.86 -39.98 -8.72
C ALA A 162 -21.45 -40.54 -8.45
N HIS A 163 -20.45 -40.00 -9.15
CA HIS A 163 -19.04 -40.36 -8.98
C HIS A 163 -18.31 -39.61 -7.87
N LEU A 164 -19.05 -38.89 -7.03
CA LEU A 164 -18.55 -38.15 -5.87
C LEU A 164 -18.98 -38.86 -4.57
N LYS A 165 -18.10 -39.71 -4.04
CA LYS A 165 -18.36 -40.42 -2.76
C LYS A 165 -17.80 -39.66 -1.57
N THR A 166 -18.51 -39.77 -0.43
CA THR A 166 -17.99 -39.24 0.83
C THR A 166 -16.75 -40.01 1.22
N CYS A 167 -15.70 -39.31 1.67
CA CYS A 167 -14.46 -39.93 2.10
C CYS A 167 -14.69 -40.73 3.39
N ASP A 168 -14.47 -42.03 3.31
CA ASP A 168 -14.61 -42.98 4.44
C ASP A 168 -13.66 -42.71 5.57
N LYS A 169 -12.44 -42.17 5.30
CA LYS A 169 -11.42 -41.89 6.34
C LYS A 169 -11.78 -40.72 7.23
N CYS A 170 -12.37 -39.68 6.69
CA CYS A 170 -12.73 -38.46 7.45
C CYS A 170 -14.25 -38.25 7.60
N GLY A 171 -15.08 -39.17 7.09
CA GLY A 171 -16.53 -39.03 7.15
C GLY A 171 -17.10 -37.79 6.50
N GLY A 172 -16.38 -37.22 5.51
CA GLY A 172 -16.76 -36.00 4.80
C GLY A 172 -16.25 -34.70 5.44
N SER A 173 -15.59 -34.72 6.60
CA SER A 173 -15.08 -33.51 7.27
C SER A 173 -13.88 -32.88 6.58
N GLY A 174 -13.16 -33.61 5.73
CA GLY A 174 -11.93 -33.18 5.10
C GLY A 174 -10.72 -33.13 6.02
N GLN A 175 -10.90 -33.36 7.32
CA GLN A 175 -9.85 -33.27 8.34
C GLN A 175 -9.75 -34.57 9.14
N VAL A 176 -8.55 -34.91 9.60
CA VAL A 176 -8.30 -36.01 10.50
C VAL A 176 -7.46 -35.54 11.68
N ARG A 177 -7.67 -36.18 12.83
CA ARG A 177 -6.91 -35.91 14.04
C ARG A 177 -5.71 -36.84 14.09
N TYR A 178 -4.52 -36.26 14.14
CA TYR A 178 -3.27 -36.98 14.37
C TYR A 178 -2.88 -36.82 15.84
N SER A 179 -2.78 -37.92 16.58
CA SER A 179 -2.22 -37.90 17.94
C SER A 179 -0.74 -38.27 17.85
N ARG A 180 0.12 -37.42 18.38
CA ARG A 180 1.56 -37.68 18.51
C ARG A 180 1.88 -37.79 20.00
N SER A 181 2.43 -38.90 20.42
CA SER A 181 2.93 -39.05 21.78
C SER A 181 4.28 -38.32 21.87
N THR A 182 4.39 -37.36 22.78
CA THR A 182 5.61 -36.65 23.10
C THR A 182 5.99 -36.92 24.54
N LEU A 183 7.23 -36.65 24.95
CA LEU A 183 7.72 -36.82 26.34
C LEU A 183 6.89 -36.01 27.38
N PHE A 184 6.08 -35.03 26.89
CA PHE A 184 5.25 -34.18 27.75
C PHE A 184 3.74 -34.43 27.60
N GLY A 185 3.33 -35.55 26.94
CA GLY A 185 1.92 -35.91 26.79
C GLY A 185 1.51 -36.12 25.31
N GLN A 186 0.22 -36.42 25.11
CA GLN A 186 -0.34 -36.60 23.77
C GLN A 186 -0.71 -35.24 23.17
N GLN A 187 -0.03 -34.87 22.08
CA GLN A 187 -0.38 -33.72 21.29
C GLN A 187 -1.34 -34.11 20.16
N ILE A 188 -2.54 -33.52 20.12
CA ILE A 188 -3.53 -33.75 19.07
C ILE A 188 -3.40 -32.61 18.06
N THR A 189 -3.03 -32.96 16.81
CA THR A 189 -2.96 -32.01 15.69
C THR A 189 -4.08 -32.35 14.69
N ILE A 190 -4.85 -31.35 14.27
CA ILE A 190 -5.87 -31.50 13.22
C ILE A 190 -5.21 -31.14 11.90
N GLY A 191 -5.18 -32.10 10.97
CA GLY A 191 -4.61 -31.90 9.64
C GLY A 191 -5.58 -32.24 8.52
N ALA A 192 -5.26 -31.87 7.28
CA ALA A 192 -6.02 -32.26 6.12
C ALA A 192 -5.98 -33.79 5.96
N CYS A 193 -7.12 -34.38 5.61
CA CYS A 193 -7.21 -35.82 5.36
C CYS A 193 -6.37 -36.18 4.11
N ASP A 194 -5.39 -37.04 4.29
CA ASP A 194 -4.47 -37.50 3.24
C ASP A 194 -5.18 -38.25 2.11
N LYS A 195 -6.27 -38.98 2.41
CA LYS A 195 -7.04 -39.74 1.41
C LYS A 195 -7.83 -38.87 0.44
N CYS A 196 -8.41 -37.77 0.91
CA CYS A 196 -9.20 -36.87 0.07
C CYS A 196 -8.54 -35.50 -0.15
N GLY A 197 -7.32 -35.26 0.38
CA GLY A 197 -6.60 -34.00 0.26
C GLY A 197 -7.36 -32.81 0.86
N GLY A 198 -8.17 -33.03 1.90
CA GLY A 198 -8.96 -31.97 2.56
C GLY A 198 -10.34 -31.71 1.94
N SER A 199 -10.70 -32.35 0.80
CA SER A 199 -11.98 -32.11 0.10
C SER A 199 -13.20 -32.75 0.79
N GLY A 200 -12.99 -33.73 1.67
CA GLY A 200 -14.06 -34.54 2.26
C GLY A 200 -14.72 -35.53 1.29
N LYS A 201 -14.38 -35.50 0.02
CA LYS A 201 -14.97 -36.32 -1.03
C LYS A 201 -13.90 -37.02 -1.86
N ILE A 202 -14.25 -38.18 -2.43
CA ILE A 202 -13.38 -38.98 -3.29
C ILE A 202 -14.05 -39.05 -4.67
N VAL A 203 -13.27 -38.75 -5.70
CA VAL A 203 -13.69 -38.88 -7.12
C VAL A 203 -13.39 -40.28 -7.56
N THR A 204 -14.43 -41.04 -7.96
CA THR A 204 -14.28 -42.41 -8.48
C THR A 204 -14.06 -42.44 -9.99
N GLU A 205 -14.66 -41.51 -10.76
CA GLU A 205 -14.43 -41.33 -12.18
C GLU A 205 -14.15 -39.84 -12.47
N SER A 206 -13.02 -39.58 -13.13
CA SER A 206 -12.54 -38.19 -13.38
C SER A 206 -13.32 -37.52 -14.50
N CYS A 207 -13.60 -36.23 -14.36
CA CYS A 207 -14.16 -35.41 -15.42
C CYS A 207 -13.20 -35.34 -16.62
N SER A 208 -13.67 -35.72 -17.81
CA SER A 208 -12.86 -35.71 -19.04
C SER A 208 -12.38 -34.31 -19.45
N ALA A 209 -13.20 -33.27 -19.21
CA ALA A 209 -12.89 -31.90 -19.61
C ALA A 209 -11.74 -31.28 -18.79
N CYS A 210 -11.55 -31.64 -17.51
CA CYS A 210 -10.48 -31.10 -16.65
C CYS A 210 -9.49 -32.15 -16.14
N GLY A 211 -9.64 -33.43 -16.54
CA GLY A 211 -8.78 -34.51 -16.07
C GLY A 211 -8.79 -34.71 -14.56
N GLY A 212 -9.93 -34.51 -13.91
CA GLY A 212 -10.07 -34.62 -12.44
C GLY A 212 -9.64 -33.40 -11.64
N LYS A 213 -9.07 -32.38 -12.29
CA LYS A 213 -8.54 -31.18 -11.60
C LYS A 213 -9.64 -30.27 -11.03
N GLY A 214 -10.86 -30.31 -11.58
CA GLY A 214 -11.97 -29.44 -11.21
C GLY A 214 -11.88 -28.03 -11.76
N VAL A 215 -10.73 -27.66 -12.33
CA VAL A 215 -10.44 -26.31 -12.85
C VAL A 215 -9.77 -26.39 -14.21
N VAL A 216 -9.93 -25.34 -15.02
CA VAL A 216 -9.35 -25.21 -16.36
C VAL A 216 -8.74 -23.83 -16.54
N ASN A 217 -7.68 -23.73 -17.34
CA ASN A 217 -7.13 -22.44 -17.74
C ASN A 217 -7.98 -21.82 -18.83
N LYS A 218 -8.32 -20.55 -18.71
CA LYS A 218 -9.09 -19.79 -19.68
C LYS A 218 -8.52 -18.41 -19.89
N ASN A 219 -8.38 -18.01 -21.15
CA ASN A 219 -8.04 -16.64 -21.50
C ASN A 219 -9.28 -15.75 -21.34
N LYS A 220 -9.12 -14.61 -20.66
CA LYS A 220 -10.18 -13.63 -20.46
C LYS A 220 -9.69 -12.25 -20.89
N ILE A 221 -10.56 -11.53 -21.57
CA ILE A 221 -10.34 -10.13 -21.92
C ILE A 221 -11.32 -9.30 -21.09
N ILE A 222 -10.80 -8.30 -20.37
CA ILE A 222 -11.60 -7.36 -19.62
C ILE A 222 -11.20 -5.92 -20.00
N ASN A 223 -12.19 -5.04 -20.11
CA ASN A 223 -11.95 -3.62 -20.31
C ASN A 223 -11.86 -2.95 -18.95
N VAL A 224 -10.67 -2.42 -18.62
CA VAL A 224 -10.42 -1.75 -17.35
C VAL A 224 -10.37 -0.26 -17.56
N SER A 225 -11.13 0.49 -16.75
CA SER A 225 -11.05 1.94 -16.69
C SER A 225 -9.98 2.34 -15.69
N ILE A 226 -8.92 2.97 -16.19
CA ILE A 226 -7.81 3.48 -15.39
C ILE A 226 -8.10 4.95 -15.10
N PRO A 227 -8.15 5.37 -13.83
CA PRO A 227 -8.48 6.74 -13.47
C PRO A 227 -7.38 7.71 -13.88
N ALA A 228 -7.78 8.97 -14.14
CA ALA A 228 -6.85 10.05 -14.42
C ALA A 228 -5.95 10.33 -13.20
N GLY A 229 -4.69 10.65 -13.48
CA GLY A 229 -3.69 10.96 -12.47
C GLY A 229 -3.08 9.76 -11.76
N VAL A 230 -3.26 8.54 -12.30
CA VAL A 230 -2.66 7.33 -11.74
C VAL A 230 -1.14 7.46 -11.68
N GLU A 231 -0.53 6.96 -10.60
CA GLU A 231 0.91 7.02 -10.39
C GLU A 231 1.60 5.76 -10.90
N ASN A 232 2.90 5.90 -11.19
CA ASN A 232 3.74 4.75 -11.51
C ASN A 232 3.85 3.83 -10.27
N GLY A 233 3.70 2.52 -10.46
CA GLY A 233 3.67 1.54 -9.39
C GLY A 233 2.33 1.41 -8.67
N ALA A 234 1.32 2.20 -9.01
CA ALA A 234 -0.02 2.06 -8.43
C ALA A 234 -0.61 0.68 -8.74
N VAL A 235 -1.33 0.11 -7.76
CA VAL A 235 -1.98 -1.20 -7.89
C VAL A 235 -3.49 -1.01 -7.91
N LEU A 236 -4.13 -1.41 -9.02
CA LEU A 236 -5.58 -1.43 -9.16
C LEU A 236 -6.08 -2.85 -8.92
N GLN A 237 -6.95 -3.04 -7.94
CA GLN A 237 -7.52 -4.33 -7.58
C GLN A 237 -8.90 -4.52 -8.21
N LEU A 238 -9.05 -5.60 -8.97
CA LEU A 238 -10.32 -6.06 -9.51
C LEU A 238 -10.77 -7.30 -8.75
N ALA A 239 -11.76 -7.12 -7.89
CA ALA A 239 -12.25 -8.16 -6.99
C ALA A 239 -12.88 -9.33 -7.78
N GLY A 240 -12.50 -10.58 -7.41
CA GLY A 240 -13.05 -11.80 -7.99
C GLY A 240 -12.59 -12.14 -9.42
N GLU A 241 -11.65 -11.36 -9.98
CA GLU A 241 -11.10 -11.58 -11.32
C GLU A 241 -9.81 -12.42 -11.32
N GLY A 242 -9.35 -12.87 -10.16
CA GLY A 242 -8.23 -13.79 -10.02
C GLY A 242 -8.58 -15.25 -10.27
N ASN A 243 -7.74 -16.17 -9.81
CA ASN A 243 -7.92 -17.60 -9.99
C ASN A 243 -9.08 -18.14 -9.16
N ALA A 244 -9.80 -19.10 -9.70
CA ALA A 244 -10.82 -19.85 -8.98
C ALA A 244 -10.19 -20.85 -8.01
N THR A 245 -10.89 -21.16 -6.93
CA THR A 245 -10.55 -22.29 -6.05
C THR A 245 -11.07 -23.61 -6.59
N LYS A 246 -10.43 -24.69 -6.17
CA LYS A 246 -10.98 -26.04 -6.35
C LYS A 246 -12.19 -26.24 -5.43
N GLY A 247 -13.20 -26.97 -5.90
CA GLY A 247 -14.38 -27.32 -5.11
C GLY A 247 -15.55 -26.32 -5.19
N LYS A 248 -16.70 -26.74 -4.59
CA LYS A 248 -17.92 -25.93 -4.55
C LYS A 248 -17.79 -24.89 -3.39
N GLY A 249 -18.12 -23.62 -3.63
CA GLY A 249 -18.29 -22.60 -2.58
C GLY A 249 -17.11 -21.67 -2.31
N GLY A 250 -15.92 -21.87 -2.87
CA GLY A 250 -14.78 -20.94 -2.73
C GLY A 250 -14.96 -19.67 -3.56
N ARG A 251 -14.40 -18.55 -3.08
CA ARG A 251 -14.35 -17.28 -3.82
C ARG A 251 -13.13 -17.26 -4.73
N ASN A 252 -13.26 -16.60 -5.87
CA ASN A 252 -12.08 -16.33 -6.70
C ASN A 252 -11.16 -15.32 -5.99
N GLY A 253 -9.87 -15.39 -6.30
CA GLY A 253 -8.91 -14.35 -5.94
C GLY A 253 -9.18 -13.05 -6.71
N ASN A 254 -8.29 -12.11 -6.59
CA ASN A 254 -8.36 -10.80 -7.23
C ASN A 254 -7.38 -10.71 -8.40
N LEU A 255 -7.66 -9.83 -9.34
CA LEU A 255 -6.68 -9.41 -10.33
C LEU A 255 -6.06 -8.08 -9.86
N LEU A 256 -4.75 -8.09 -9.67
CA LEU A 256 -3.95 -6.94 -9.26
C LEU A 256 -3.24 -6.39 -10.49
N LEU A 257 -3.63 -5.19 -10.91
CA LEU A 257 -3.02 -4.50 -12.04
C LEU A 257 -1.96 -3.54 -11.51
N VAL A 258 -0.71 -3.85 -11.77
CA VAL A 258 0.42 -2.98 -11.43
C VAL A 258 0.67 -2.04 -12.60
N ILE A 259 0.51 -0.75 -12.37
CA ILE A 259 0.65 0.28 -13.39
C ILE A 259 2.13 0.63 -13.57
N SER A 260 2.60 0.55 -14.81
CA SER A 260 3.93 1.01 -15.22
C SER A 260 3.79 2.17 -16.21
N VAL A 261 4.24 3.36 -15.83
CA VAL A 261 4.12 4.57 -16.66
C VAL A 261 5.44 4.82 -17.39
N LYS A 262 5.37 4.89 -18.73
CA LYS A 262 6.54 5.28 -19.55
C LYS A 262 6.87 6.76 -19.33
N PRO A 263 8.15 7.12 -19.13
CA PRO A 263 8.55 8.51 -18.96
C PRO A 263 8.23 9.36 -20.20
N SER A 264 7.84 10.61 -20.00
CA SER A 264 7.67 11.58 -21.08
C SER A 264 9.00 12.26 -21.37
N LYS A 265 9.23 12.62 -22.66
CA LYS A 265 10.35 13.47 -23.07
C LYS A 265 10.05 14.96 -22.88
N VAL A 266 8.77 15.33 -22.72
CA VAL A 266 8.30 16.72 -22.66
C VAL A 266 7.96 17.11 -21.22
N PHE A 267 7.24 16.25 -20.50
CA PHE A 267 6.75 16.54 -19.17
C PHE A 267 7.50 15.77 -18.10
N THR A 268 7.80 16.44 -17.00
CA THR A 268 8.19 15.83 -15.74
C THR A 268 7.03 16.00 -14.75
N ARG A 269 6.68 14.93 -14.03
CA ARG A 269 5.61 14.94 -13.04
C ARG A 269 6.20 15.08 -11.64
N GLU A 270 5.63 15.97 -10.85
CA GLU A 270 5.85 16.09 -9.43
C GLU A 270 4.49 16.09 -8.71
N ASN A 271 4.12 14.98 -8.10
CA ASN A 271 2.78 14.75 -7.54
C ASN A 271 1.66 14.96 -8.60
N TYR A 272 0.92 16.07 -8.49
CA TYR A 272 -0.12 16.46 -9.46
C TYR A 272 0.32 17.61 -10.38
N ASP A 273 1.48 18.18 -10.10
CA ASP A 273 2.04 19.25 -10.91
C ASP A 273 2.84 18.70 -12.09
N LEU A 274 2.88 19.48 -13.15
CA LEU A 274 3.65 19.18 -14.36
C LEU A 274 4.72 20.23 -14.57
N HIS A 275 5.89 19.79 -14.94
CA HIS A 275 7.00 20.65 -15.35
C HIS A 275 7.33 20.40 -16.80
N VAL A 276 7.52 21.48 -17.55
CA VAL A 276 7.93 21.43 -18.96
C VAL A 276 8.97 22.49 -19.20
N THR A 277 10.00 22.15 -19.96
CA THR A 277 10.99 23.12 -20.45
C THR A 277 10.65 23.44 -21.90
N VAL A 278 10.33 24.71 -22.15
CA VAL A 278 9.96 25.18 -23.50
C VAL A 278 11.13 25.94 -24.09
N PRO A 279 11.72 25.45 -25.19
CA PRO A 279 12.76 26.20 -25.91
C PRO A 279 12.13 27.40 -26.64
N VAL A 280 12.76 28.56 -26.52
CA VAL A 280 12.35 29.77 -27.18
C VAL A 280 13.54 30.43 -27.87
N SER A 281 13.30 31.14 -28.96
CA SER A 281 14.38 31.88 -29.64
C SER A 281 14.88 33.03 -28.76
N TYR A 282 16.12 33.45 -28.96
CA TYR A 282 16.68 34.64 -28.33
C TYR A 282 15.81 35.89 -28.60
N MET A 283 15.37 36.06 -29.86
CA MET A 283 14.53 37.19 -30.26
C MET A 283 13.17 37.19 -29.53
N THR A 284 12.56 36.02 -29.40
CA THR A 284 11.29 35.91 -28.65
C THR A 284 11.51 36.23 -27.17
N ALA A 285 12.66 35.84 -26.58
CA ALA A 285 12.97 36.15 -25.19
C ALA A 285 13.22 37.66 -24.96
N VAL A 286 13.84 38.36 -25.93
CA VAL A 286 14.14 39.78 -25.84
C VAL A 286 12.93 40.65 -26.14
N CYS A 287 12.26 40.40 -27.27
CA CYS A 287 11.17 41.23 -27.76
C CYS A 287 9.77 40.85 -27.25
N GLY A 288 9.69 39.72 -26.51
CA GLY A 288 8.42 39.11 -26.21
C GLY A 288 7.81 38.42 -27.44
N GLY A 289 6.63 37.83 -27.27
CA GLY A 289 5.92 37.20 -28.36
C GLY A 289 5.01 36.09 -27.93
N GLU A 290 4.43 35.42 -28.90
CA GLU A 290 3.56 34.27 -28.66
C GLU A 290 4.37 32.99 -28.64
N VAL A 291 4.14 32.19 -27.62
CA VAL A 291 4.81 30.89 -27.41
C VAL A 291 3.76 29.81 -27.19
N GLU A 292 3.88 28.73 -27.94
CA GLU A 292 3.02 27.56 -27.79
C GLU A 292 3.47 26.72 -26.60
N ILE A 293 2.57 26.49 -25.64
CA ILE A 293 2.83 25.73 -24.43
C ILE A 293 1.99 24.47 -24.45
N PRO A 294 2.62 23.28 -24.36
CA PRO A 294 1.89 22.03 -24.25
C PRO A 294 1.29 21.87 -22.86
N SER A 295 0.06 21.34 -22.78
CA SER A 295 -0.61 20.95 -21.55
C SER A 295 -1.34 19.62 -21.75
N PRO A 296 -1.83 18.97 -20.68
CA PRO A 296 -2.64 17.75 -20.80
C PRO A 296 -3.88 17.91 -21.69
N ASP A 297 -4.49 19.11 -21.68
CA ASP A 297 -5.70 19.42 -22.45
C ASP A 297 -5.40 19.81 -23.90
N GLY A 298 -4.12 19.95 -24.28
CA GLY A 298 -3.69 20.40 -25.59
C GLY A 298 -2.68 21.54 -25.51
N VAL A 299 -2.39 22.16 -26.67
CA VAL A 299 -1.47 23.29 -26.76
C VAL A 299 -2.24 24.59 -26.59
N PHE A 300 -1.71 25.55 -25.84
CA PHE A 300 -2.26 26.89 -25.71
C PHE A 300 -1.19 27.95 -25.95
N ILE A 301 -1.60 29.13 -26.33
CA ILE A 301 -0.71 30.27 -26.65
C ILE A 301 -0.50 31.09 -25.39
N TYR A 302 0.75 31.35 -25.06
CA TYR A 302 1.16 32.27 -24.01
C TYR A 302 1.86 33.48 -24.58
N LYS A 303 1.41 34.68 -24.21
CA LYS A 303 2.08 35.94 -24.57
C LYS A 303 3.21 36.19 -23.59
N MET A 304 4.42 35.88 -24.02
CA MET A 304 5.62 36.05 -23.22
C MET A 304 6.03 37.53 -23.18
N PRO A 305 6.31 38.09 -21.98
CA PRO A 305 6.80 39.44 -21.84
C PRO A 305 8.18 39.64 -22.49
N GLU A 306 8.47 40.87 -22.93
CA GLU A 306 9.82 41.26 -23.35
C GLU A 306 10.83 41.16 -22.19
N GLY A 307 12.08 40.86 -22.52
CA GLY A 307 13.16 40.73 -21.52
C GLY A 307 13.05 39.49 -20.62
N THR A 308 12.31 38.46 -21.03
CA THR A 308 12.20 37.22 -20.26
C THR A 308 13.55 36.51 -20.15
N ALA A 309 14.01 36.30 -18.93
CA ALA A 309 15.31 35.69 -18.68
C ALA A 309 15.30 34.17 -18.93
N ASN A 310 16.46 33.67 -19.37
CA ASN A 310 16.67 32.20 -19.42
C ASN A 310 16.50 31.58 -18.05
N GLY A 311 15.77 30.44 -17.96
CA GLY A 311 15.45 29.77 -16.71
C GLY A 311 14.26 30.36 -15.93
N SER A 312 13.59 31.39 -16.47
CA SER A 312 12.35 31.93 -15.89
C SER A 312 11.29 30.84 -15.83
N VAL A 313 10.59 30.73 -14.68
CA VAL A 313 9.53 29.77 -14.47
C VAL A 313 8.18 30.50 -14.40
N VAL A 314 7.27 30.09 -15.25
CA VAL A 314 5.89 30.61 -15.29
C VAL A 314 4.93 29.53 -14.82
N ARG A 315 4.09 29.83 -13.83
CA ARG A 315 3.09 28.90 -13.28
C ARG A 315 1.74 29.15 -13.92
N PHE A 316 1.17 28.12 -14.50
CA PHE A 316 -0.20 28.11 -15.02
C PHE A 316 -1.09 27.29 -14.08
N ARG A 317 -1.94 27.98 -13.33
CA ARG A 317 -2.80 27.36 -12.33
C ARG A 317 -3.84 26.46 -12.98
N GLY A 318 -4.03 25.27 -12.40
CA GLY A 318 -5.04 24.30 -12.85
C GLY A 318 -4.76 23.67 -14.22
N LYS A 319 -3.53 23.80 -14.77
CA LYS A 319 -3.11 23.20 -16.04
C LYS A 319 -2.24 21.94 -15.85
N GLY A 320 -2.10 21.46 -14.62
CA GLY A 320 -1.45 20.21 -14.30
C GLY A 320 -2.37 19.00 -14.42
N ILE A 321 -2.11 17.97 -13.65
CA ILE A 321 -2.87 16.70 -13.64
C ILE A 321 -4.18 16.91 -12.90
N ARG A 322 -5.29 16.55 -13.56
CA ARG A 322 -6.61 16.52 -12.93
C ARG A 322 -6.93 15.08 -12.49
N THR A 323 -7.10 14.86 -11.19
CA THR A 323 -7.45 13.55 -10.67
C THR A 323 -8.96 13.30 -10.74
N ALA A 324 -9.34 12.02 -10.71
CA ALA A 324 -10.75 11.61 -10.61
C ALA A 324 -11.46 12.13 -9.33
N ARG A 325 -10.69 12.51 -8.31
CA ARG A 325 -11.20 13.08 -7.04
C ARG A 325 -11.38 14.60 -7.08
N GLY A 326 -11.16 15.25 -8.23
CA GLY A 326 -11.31 16.68 -8.40
C GLY A 326 -10.09 17.53 -7.98
N ILE A 327 -9.01 16.92 -7.53
CA ILE A 327 -7.75 17.61 -7.26
C ILE A 327 -7.13 17.96 -8.62
N THR A 328 -6.71 19.21 -8.80
CA THR A 328 -6.04 19.69 -10.02
C THR A 328 -4.71 20.32 -9.62
N GLY A 329 -3.62 19.85 -10.24
CA GLY A 329 -2.30 20.45 -10.09
C GLY A 329 -2.07 21.62 -11.07
N ASP A 330 -0.87 22.16 -11.07
CA ASP A 330 -0.45 23.27 -11.87
C ASP A 330 0.59 22.86 -12.93
N LEU A 331 0.76 23.68 -13.93
CA LEU A 331 1.81 23.50 -14.94
C LEU A 331 2.89 24.58 -14.74
N TYR A 332 4.11 24.13 -14.52
CA TYR A 332 5.30 24.98 -14.41
C TYR A 332 6.08 24.91 -15.71
N VAL A 333 6.19 26.06 -16.37
CA VAL A 333 6.89 26.21 -17.63
C VAL A 333 8.22 26.91 -17.40
N THR A 334 9.31 26.20 -17.63
CA THR A 334 10.66 26.77 -17.59
C THR A 334 11.04 27.22 -18.99
N VAL A 335 11.33 28.51 -19.14
CA VAL A 335 11.78 29.09 -20.40
C VAL A 335 13.26 28.75 -20.61
N SER A 336 13.57 28.10 -21.74
CA SER A 336 14.95 27.80 -22.14
C SER A 336 15.30 28.56 -23.41
N VAL A 337 16.16 29.57 -23.30
CA VAL A 337 16.58 30.34 -24.48
C VAL A 337 17.55 29.54 -25.31
N GLU A 338 17.17 29.21 -26.55
CA GLU A 338 18.00 28.47 -27.48
C GLU A 338 18.87 29.42 -28.31
N VAL A 339 20.16 29.14 -28.33
CA VAL A 339 21.12 29.87 -29.17
C VAL A 339 21.10 29.28 -30.57
N SER A 340 20.85 30.16 -31.56
CA SER A 340 20.80 29.80 -32.99
C SER A 340 22.14 29.23 -33.45
N LYS A 341 22.09 28.07 -34.12
CA LYS A 341 23.25 27.42 -34.74
C LYS A 341 23.20 27.52 -36.26
N ASN A 342 24.37 27.40 -36.91
CA ASN A 342 24.49 27.37 -38.38
C ASN A 342 23.93 28.63 -39.06
N ILE A 343 24.15 29.82 -38.47
CA ILE A 343 23.73 31.11 -39.01
C ILE A 343 24.57 31.48 -40.23
N THR A 344 23.95 32.15 -41.20
CA THR A 344 24.61 32.71 -42.41
C THR A 344 25.48 33.91 -42.06
N ARG A 345 26.43 34.27 -42.98
CA ARG A 345 27.25 35.47 -42.80
C ARG A 345 26.42 36.78 -42.66
N ALA A 346 25.34 36.86 -43.40
CA ALA A 346 24.44 38.01 -43.31
C ALA A 346 23.69 38.11 -41.99
N GLN A 347 23.27 36.94 -41.41
CA GLN A 347 22.64 36.91 -40.11
C GLN A 347 23.65 37.24 -39.00
N LYS A 348 24.87 36.75 -39.09
CA LYS A 348 25.95 37.09 -38.17
C LYS A 348 26.21 38.59 -38.14
N GLN A 349 26.32 39.22 -39.32
CA GLN A 349 26.55 40.65 -39.40
C GLN A 349 25.45 41.46 -38.72
N ARG A 350 24.17 41.09 -38.91
CA ARG A 350 23.04 41.75 -38.25
C ARG A 350 23.08 41.61 -36.70
N LEU A 351 23.53 40.47 -36.20
CA LEU A 351 23.68 40.27 -34.75
C LEU A 351 24.83 41.11 -34.19
N GLU A 352 25.97 41.20 -34.92
CA GLU A 352 27.10 42.06 -34.56
C GLU A 352 26.74 43.53 -34.54
N ASP A 353 25.94 43.98 -35.49
CA ASP A 353 25.46 45.35 -35.57
C ASP A 353 24.49 45.68 -34.42
N PHE A 354 23.55 44.74 -34.11
CA PHE A 354 22.70 44.85 -32.93
C PHE A 354 23.50 44.94 -31.64
N GLU A 355 24.55 44.11 -31.45
CA GLU A 355 25.39 44.14 -30.24
C GLU A 355 26.17 45.47 -30.11
N LYS A 356 26.58 46.08 -31.22
CA LYS A 356 27.23 47.41 -31.20
C LYS A 356 26.29 48.54 -30.77
N ASP A 357 25.00 48.44 -31.12
CA ASP A 357 23.97 49.38 -30.73
C ASP A 357 23.58 49.24 -29.26
N CYS A 358 23.84 48.08 -28.66
CA CYS A 358 23.58 47.83 -27.26
C CYS A 358 24.61 48.49 -26.32
N ALA A 359 24.14 49.22 -25.34
CA ALA A 359 24.96 49.78 -24.24
C ALA A 359 24.99 48.86 -23.02
N LEU A 360 25.95 49.07 -22.14
CA LEU A 360 26.08 48.28 -20.88
C LEU A 360 24.80 48.34 -20.00
N LYS A 361 23.98 49.40 -20.12
CA LYS A 361 22.67 49.49 -19.48
C LYS A 361 21.71 48.40 -19.89
N ASN A 362 21.85 47.84 -21.10
CA ASN A 362 21.04 46.76 -21.61
C ASN A 362 21.43 45.38 -21.02
N TYR A 363 22.61 45.31 -20.39
CA TYR A 363 23.16 44.07 -19.77
C TYR A 363 23.50 44.29 -18.30
N PRO A 364 22.51 44.45 -17.37
CA PRO A 364 22.72 44.83 -16.00
C PRO A 364 23.61 43.82 -15.25
N LYS A 365 23.43 42.53 -15.49
CA LYS A 365 24.28 41.49 -14.86
C LYS A 365 25.73 41.53 -15.32
N LYS A 366 25.96 41.81 -16.63
CA LYS A 366 27.31 42.00 -17.20
C LYS A 366 27.98 43.22 -16.57
N LYS A 367 27.24 44.30 -16.40
CA LYS A 367 27.71 45.53 -15.76
C LYS A 367 28.11 45.28 -14.30
N GLU A 368 27.24 44.69 -13.51
CA GLU A 368 27.49 44.36 -12.11
C GLU A 368 28.71 43.42 -11.97
N PHE A 369 28.81 42.38 -12.79
CA PHE A 369 29.95 41.49 -12.80
C PHE A 369 31.25 42.23 -13.12
N MET A 370 31.27 43.08 -14.09
CA MET A 370 32.47 43.89 -14.44
C MET A 370 32.87 44.86 -13.29
N GLU A 371 31.91 45.45 -12.60
CA GLU A 371 32.15 46.28 -11.45
C GLU A 371 32.78 45.49 -10.27
N GLU A 372 32.27 44.32 -10.01
CA GLU A 372 32.85 43.41 -8.99
C GLU A 372 34.28 42.95 -9.36
N VAL A 373 34.49 42.53 -10.60
CA VAL A 373 35.82 42.16 -11.09
C VAL A 373 36.81 43.33 -10.94
N SER A 374 36.38 44.57 -11.24
CA SER A 374 37.26 45.75 -11.11
C SER A 374 37.65 46.05 -9.67
N LYS A 375 36.87 45.60 -8.68
CA LYS A 375 37.22 45.73 -7.23
C LYS A 375 38.24 44.66 -6.79
N LEU A 376 38.26 43.50 -7.43
CA LEU A 376 39.19 42.41 -7.07
C LEU A 376 40.64 42.67 -7.49
N TYR A 377 40.85 43.52 -8.47
CA TYR A 377 42.17 43.82 -9.04
C TYR A 377 42.63 45.26 -8.82
N LYS A 378 41.95 45.98 -7.95
CA LYS A 378 42.42 47.27 -7.37
C LYS A 378 43.11 46.98 -6.05
#